data_baca37116ef59dd4ca34b13dbd023a14
#
_entry.id   baca37116ef59dd4ca34b13dbd023a14
#
_cell.length_a   1.000
_cell.length_b   1.000
_cell.length_c   1.000
_cell.angle_alpha   90.00
_cell.angle_beta   90.00
_cell.angle_gamma   90.00
#
_symmetry.space_group_name_H-M   'P 1'
#
loop_
_entity.id
_entity.type
_entity.pdbx_description
1 polymer ?
#
loop_
_entity_poly.entity_id
_entity_poly.type
_entity_poly.pdbx_seq_one_letter_code
_entity_poly.pdbx_strand_id
1 'polypeptide(L)'
;SGIAGGADIILIPEIPYDLNKVVKKIKERTKNGSRFSILAVAEGAISKEQAALSKKEYKKYLEERATKYQSVAYEIGAKIQEMTGQEIRVTVPGHMQRGGTPVPYDRGLSTRIGAHAADMIKNNEFGKLVVVKNNVITDIPLAESPEN
;
A
#
# COMPACT_ATOMS: atom_id res chain seq x y z
N SER A 1 -0.69 -6.77 7.15
CA SER A 1 0.05 -6.06 8.23
C SER A 1 -0.91 -5.42 9.24
N GLY A 2 -1.88 -4.59 8.81
CA GLY A 2 -2.75 -3.83 9.72
C GLY A 2 -3.52 -4.68 10.72
N ILE A 3 -4.19 -5.75 10.28
CA ILE A 3 -4.93 -6.66 11.18
C ILE A 3 -3.98 -7.35 12.16
N ALA A 4 -2.88 -7.92 11.65
CA ALA A 4 -1.91 -8.63 12.48
C ALA A 4 -1.17 -7.70 13.45
N GLY A 5 -1.03 -6.41 13.12
CA GLY A 5 -0.44 -5.38 13.98
C GLY A 5 -1.43 -4.72 14.93
N GLY A 6 -2.70 -5.15 14.96
CA GLY A 6 -3.71 -4.60 15.85
C GLY A 6 -4.13 -3.17 15.51
N ALA A 7 -4.09 -2.80 14.22
CA ALA A 7 -4.51 -1.46 13.81
C ALA A 7 -6.02 -1.25 14.03
N ASP A 8 -6.35 -0.09 14.56
CA ASP A 8 -7.74 0.33 14.85
C ASP A 8 -8.45 0.85 13.59
N ILE A 9 -7.67 1.37 12.65
CA ILE A 9 -8.14 1.90 11.36
C ILE A 9 -7.14 1.46 10.29
N ILE A 10 -7.65 0.95 9.18
CA ILE A 10 -6.84 0.51 8.03
C ILE A 10 -7.34 1.23 6.79
N LEU A 11 -6.42 1.92 6.11
CA LEU A 11 -6.70 2.66 4.87
C LEU A 11 -5.99 1.96 3.71
N ILE A 12 -6.76 1.55 2.70
CA ILE A 12 -6.29 0.81 1.53
C ILE A 12 -6.73 1.53 0.24
N PRO A 13 -6.02 1.37 -0.87
CA PRO A 13 -6.35 2.06 -2.12
C PRO A 13 -7.71 1.65 -2.70
N GLU A 14 -8.13 0.40 -2.49
CA GLU A 14 -9.38 -0.14 -3.01
C GLU A 14 -10.63 0.49 -2.40
N ILE A 15 -10.50 1.10 -1.21
CA ILE A 15 -11.60 1.74 -0.49
C ILE A 15 -11.22 3.19 -0.19
N PRO A 16 -11.64 4.15 -1.02
CA PRO A 16 -11.36 5.57 -0.78
C PRO A 16 -11.86 6.02 0.59
N TYR A 17 -10.96 6.58 1.40
CA TYR A 17 -11.28 6.96 2.77
C TYR A 17 -11.93 8.34 2.85
N ASP A 18 -12.69 8.55 3.93
CA ASP A 18 -13.26 9.82 4.36
C ASP A 18 -12.55 10.26 5.64
N LEU A 19 -11.75 11.33 5.54
CA LEU A 19 -10.94 11.80 6.66
C LEU A 19 -11.78 12.20 7.87
N ASN A 20 -12.97 12.75 7.66
CA ASN A 20 -13.88 13.11 8.75
C ASN A 20 -14.34 11.88 9.54
N LYS A 21 -14.59 10.76 8.84
CA LYS A 21 -14.94 9.49 9.48
C LYS A 21 -13.77 8.91 10.28
N VAL A 22 -12.55 9.03 9.75
CA VAL A 22 -11.32 8.63 10.46
C VAL A 22 -11.17 9.43 11.75
N VAL A 23 -11.26 10.76 11.67
CA VAL A 23 -11.18 11.67 12.83
C VAL A 23 -12.29 11.40 13.84
N LYS A 24 -13.53 11.19 13.37
CA LYS A 24 -14.65 10.83 14.24
C LYS A 24 -14.36 9.55 15.03
N LYS A 25 -13.85 8.51 14.36
CA LYS A 25 -13.50 7.24 15.01
C LYS A 25 -12.40 7.41 16.06
N ILE A 26 -11.36 8.22 15.78
CA ILE A 26 -10.30 8.53 16.74
C ILE A 26 -10.88 9.21 17.98
N LYS A 27 -11.72 10.26 17.78
CA LYS A 27 -12.35 10.99 18.87
C LYS A 27 -13.26 10.12 19.72
N GLU A 28 -14.04 9.22 19.10
CA GLU A 28 -14.88 8.22 19.80
C GLU A 28 -14.04 7.29 20.67
N ARG A 29 -12.93 6.79 20.15
CA ARG A 29 -12.01 5.92 20.89
C ARG A 29 -11.41 6.63 22.10
N THR A 30 -10.96 7.85 21.92
CA THR A 30 -10.43 8.69 23.02
C THR A 30 -11.49 8.92 24.09
N LYS A 31 -12.73 9.24 23.68
CA LYS A 31 -13.86 9.42 24.62
C LYS A 31 -14.17 8.14 25.42
N ASN A 32 -13.98 6.96 24.79
CA ASN A 32 -14.19 5.66 25.40
C ASN A 32 -12.96 5.16 26.21
N GLY A 33 -11.98 6.03 26.49
CA GLY A 33 -10.84 5.73 27.37
C GLY A 33 -9.61 5.18 26.64
N SER A 34 -9.61 5.06 25.33
CA SER A 34 -8.40 4.66 24.58
C SER A 34 -7.37 5.77 24.60
N ARG A 35 -6.15 5.44 25.05
CA ARG A 35 -5.04 6.42 25.15
C ARG A 35 -4.37 6.73 23.81
N PHE A 36 -4.47 5.84 22.84
CA PHE A 36 -3.91 5.98 21.50
C PHE A 36 -4.75 5.23 20.47
N SER A 37 -4.52 5.53 19.20
CA SER A 37 -5.08 4.78 18.06
C SER A 37 -3.97 4.48 17.06
N ILE A 38 -4.01 3.26 16.51
CA ILE A 38 -3.06 2.80 15.49
C ILE A 38 -3.75 2.83 14.14
N LEU A 39 -3.20 3.63 13.22
CA LEU A 39 -3.64 3.67 11.83
C LEU A 39 -2.61 2.95 10.94
N ALA A 40 -3.05 1.95 10.20
CA ALA A 40 -2.25 1.35 9.13
C ALA A 40 -2.70 1.97 7.80
N VAL A 41 -1.75 2.61 7.11
CA VAL A 41 -2.01 3.31 5.85
C VAL A 41 -1.20 2.66 4.74
N ALA A 42 -1.87 2.16 3.71
CA ALA A 42 -1.20 1.69 2.50
C ALA A 42 -0.67 2.89 1.70
N GLU A 43 0.46 2.72 1.02
CA GLU A 43 1.10 3.78 0.24
C GLU A 43 0.20 4.37 -0.84
N GLY A 44 -0.64 3.53 -1.46
CA GLY A 44 -1.62 3.93 -2.47
C GLY A 44 -2.98 4.37 -1.92
N ALA A 45 -3.14 4.54 -0.60
CA ALA A 45 -4.42 4.98 -0.03
C ALA A 45 -4.83 6.36 -0.55
N ILE A 46 -6.07 6.48 -1.02
CA ILE A 46 -6.64 7.72 -1.58
C ILE A 46 -7.88 8.14 -0.81
N SER A 47 -8.10 9.44 -0.69
CA SER A 47 -9.35 9.96 -0.13
C SER A 47 -10.48 9.94 -1.16
N LYS A 48 -11.72 10.10 -0.70
CA LYS A 48 -12.89 10.24 -1.59
C LYS A 48 -12.78 11.43 -2.52
N GLU A 49 -12.24 12.54 -2.02
CA GLU A 49 -12.00 13.75 -2.79
C GLU A 49 -10.96 13.49 -3.89
N GLN A 50 -9.88 12.78 -3.56
CA GLN A 50 -8.84 12.40 -4.54
C GLN A 50 -9.36 11.41 -5.58
N ALA A 51 -10.20 10.46 -5.17
CA ALA A 51 -10.82 9.50 -6.08
C ALA A 51 -11.78 10.14 -7.10
N ALA A 52 -12.30 11.34 -6.79
CA ALA A 52 -13.17 12.10 -7.69
C ALA A 52 -12.40 12.96 -8.72
N LEU A 53 -11.07 13.09 -8.58
CA LEU A 53 -10.24 13.88 -9.49
C LEU A 53 -10.06 13.17 -10.84
N SER A 54 -9.94 13.96 -11.91
CA SER A 54 -9.47 13.44 -13.19
C SER A 54 -8.01 12.98 -13.11
N LYS A 55 -7.57 12.11 -14.01
CA LYS A 55 -6.18 11.62 -14.06
C LYS A 55 -5.16 12.78 -14.07
N LYS A 56 -5.46 13.88 -14.80
CA LYS A 56 -4.58 15.05 -14.91
C LYS A 56 -4.49 15.82 -13.59
N GLU A 57 -5.61 16.05 -12.94
CA GLU A 57 -5.67 16.73 -11.63
C GLU A 57 -5.01 15.89 -10.55
N TYR A 58 -5.24 14.59 -10.55
CA TYR A 58 -4.61 13.67 -9.60
C TYR A 58 -3.08 13.64 -9.75
N LYS A 59 -2.57 13.64 -10.98
CA LYS A 59 -1.12 13.74 -11.23
C LYS A 59 -0.53 15.04 -10.68
N LYS A 60 -1.17 16.17 -10.93
CA LYS A 60 -0.77 17.47 -10.38
C LYS A 60 -0.77 17.46 -8.85
N TYR A 61 -1.84 16.90 -8.26
CA TYR A 61 -1.92 16.73 -6.81
C TYR A 61 -0.75 15.90 -6.25
N LEU A 62 -0.35 14.80 -6.92
CA LEU A 62 0.78 13.98 -6.49
C LEU A 62 2.11 14.75 -6.53
N GLU A 63 2.32 15.59 -7.55
CA GLU A 63 3.49 16.46 -7.68
C GLU A 63 3.53 17.48 -6.53
N GLU A 64 2.42 18.15 -6.25
CA GLU A 64 2.30 19.11 -5.14
C GLU A 64 2.46 18.43 -3.77
N ARG A 65 1.89 17.24 -3.59
CA ARG A 65 2.06 16.46 -2.37
C ARG A 65 3.52 16.09 -2.13
N ALA A 66 4.23 15.63 -3.16
CA ALA A 66 5.61 15.19 -3.06
C ALA A 66 6.57 16.32 -2.62
N THR A 67 6.24 17.58 -2.91
CA THR A 67 7.01 18.73 -2.42
C THR A 67 6.76 19.04 -0.94
N LYS A 68 5.59 18.64 -0.40
CA LYS A 68 5.15 19.01 0.95
C LYS A 68 5.27 17.86 1.96
N TYR A 69 5.05 16.63 1.53
CA TYR A 69 5.03 15.45 2.38
C TYR A 69 5.87 14.31 1.80
N GLN A 70 6.62 13.61 2.66
CA GLN A 70 7.44 12.46 2.26
C GLN A 70 6.61 11.25 1.81
N SER A 71 5.40 11.09 2.33
CA SER A 71 4.47 10.02 1.95
C SER A 71 3.03 10.38 2.30
N VAL A 72 2.06 9.58 1.82
CA VAL A 72 0.65 9.71 2.17
C VAL A 72 0.40 9.62 3.68
N ALA A 73 1.19 8.84 4.41
CA ALA A 73 1.06 8.70 5.87
C ALA A 73 1.39 10.02 6.59
N TYR A 74 2.40 10.76 6.13
CA TYR A 74 2.74 12.07 6.69
C TYR A 74 1.66 13.11 6.38
N GLU A 75 1.09 13.10 5.18
CA GLU A 75 -0.04 13.98 4.83
C GLU A 75 -1.25 13.71 5.72
N ILE A 76 -1.67 12.45 5.84
CA ILE A 76 -2.81 12.06 6.67
C ILE A 76 -2.55 12.39 8.14
N GLY A 77 -1.34 12.11 8.64
CA GLY A 77 -0.93 12.43 10.00
C GLY A 77 -1.05 13.92 10.29
N ALA A 78 -0.52 14.79 9.42
CA ALA A 78 -0.60 16.24 9.57
C ALA A 78 -2.06 16.74 9.62
N LYS A 79 -2.91 16.25 8.73
CA LYS A 79 -4.33 16.61 8.70
C LYS A 79 -5.09 16.14 9.95
N ILE A 80 -4.81 14.92 10.44
CA ILE A 80 -5.42 14.41 11.68
C ILE A 80 -4.96 15.24 12.87
N GLN A 81 -3.68 15.59 12.96
CA GLN A 81 -3.15 16.44 14.02
C GLN A 81 -3.83 17.80 14.04
N GLU A 82 -4.00 18.44 12.88
CA GLU A 82 -4.71 19.73 12.75
C GLU A 82 -6.17 19.62 13.21
N MET A 83 -6.88 18.55 12.85
CA MET A 83 -8.30 18.36 13.17
C MET A 83 -8.58 17.87 14.59
N THR A 84 -7.60 17.28 15.27
CA THR A 84 -7.78 16.67 16.58
C THR A 84 -6.98 17.32 17.69
N GLY A 85 -5.90 18.01 17.36
CA GLY A 85 -4.92 18.53 18.32
C GLY A 85 -4.07 17.43 18.99
N GLN A 86 -4.21 16.17 18.58
CA GLN A 86 -3.46 15.06 19.17
C GLN A 86 -2.05 14.94 18.56
N GLU A 87 -1.08 14.51 19.35
CA GLU A 87 0.26 14.19 18.85
C GLU A 87 0.19 12.98 17.91
N ILE A 88 0.76 13.12 16.72
CA ILE A 88 0.83 12.06 15.72
C ILE A 88 2.29 11.65 15.51
N ARG A 89 2.53 10.36 15.56
CA ARG A 89 3.83 9.77 15.22
C ARG A 89 3.69 8.91 13.98
N VAL A 90 4.46 9.22 12.95
CA VAL A 90 4.46 8.48 11.69
C VAL A 90 5.68 7.59 11.62
N THR A 91 5.46 6.31 11.34
CA THR A 91 6.51 5.33 11.07
C THR A 91 6.28 4.72 9.70
N VAL A 92 7.29 4.78 8.84
CA VAL A 92 7.27 4.14 7.53
C VAL A 92 8.27 2.98 7.56
N PRO A 93 7.81 1.73 7.80
CA PRO A 93 8.70 0.57 7.93
C PRO A 93 9.49 0.26 6.65
N GLY A 94 8.95 0.59 5.48
CA GLY A 94 9.64 0.45 4.19
C GLY A 94 10.20 -0.96 3.99
N HIS A 95 11.49 -1.03 3.69
CA HIS A 95 12.20 -2.29 3.42
C HIS A 95 12.24 -3.27 4.61
N MET A 96 12.00 -2.82 5.83
CA MET A 96 11.90 -3.71 7.00
C MET A 96 10.79 -4.76 6.84
N GLN A 97 9.69 -4.41 6.14
CA GLN A 97 8.60 -5.35 5.85
C GLN A 97 8.97 -6.39 4.78
N ARG A 98 10.01 -6.12 3.99
CA ARG A 98 10.51 -6.98 2.92
C ARG A 98 11.81 -7.69 3.32
N GLY A 99 12.34 -7.42 4.50
CA GLY A 99 13.56 -8.02 5.02
C GLY A 99 13.31 -9.34 5.74
N GLY A 100 14.39 -9.94 6.19
CA GLY A 100 14.38 -11.21 6.91
C GLY A 100 14.69 -12.41 6.03
N THR A 101 14.88 -13.57 6.68
CA THR A 101 15.16 -14.82 5.99
C THR A 101 13.89 -15.33 5.29
N PRO A 102 13.95 -15.65 3.98
CA PRO A 102 12.82 -16.23 3.26
C PRO A 102 12.35 -17.53 3.89
N VAL A 103 11.03 -17.70 3.99
CA VAL A 103 10.43 -18.96 4.44
C VAL A 103 10.50 -20.03 3.32
N PRO A 104 10.30 -21.32 3.62
CA PRO A 104 10.38 -22.40 2.61
C PRO A 104 9.49 -22.17 1.39
N TYR A 105 8.30 -21.59 1.59
CA TYR A 105 7.39 -21.23 0.50
C TYR A 105 8.02 -20.22 -0.46
N ASP A 106 8.63 -19.14 0.06
CA ASP A 106 9.27 -18.09 -0.77
C ASP A 106 10.42 -18.68 -1.59
N ARG A 107 11.23 -19.56 -0.97
CA ARG A 107 12.35 -20.22 -1.64
C ARG A 107 11.87 -21.15 -2.76
N GLY A 108 10.86 -21.97 -2.48
CA GLY A 108 10.28 -22.89 -3.47
C GLY A 108 9.62 -22.13 -4.62
N LEU A 109 8.87 -21.08 -4.32
CA LEU A 109 8.21 -20.23 -5.31
C LEU A 109 9.25 -19.53 -6.22
N SER A 110 10.24 -18.87 -5.64
CA SER A 110 11.29 -18.18 -6.38
C SER A 110 12.09 -19.14 -7.29
N THR A 111 12.41 -20.33 -6.80
CA THR A 111 13.09 -21.37 -7.60
C THR A 111 12.25 -21.78 -8.81
N ARG A 112 10.96 -22.02 -8.61
CA ARG A 112 10.04 -22.42 -9.70
C ARG A 112 9.84 -21.30 -10.72
N ILE A 113 9.70 -20.04 -10.27
CA ILE A 113 9.62 -18.87 -11.16
C ILE A 113 10.89 -18.72 -11.97
N GLY A 114 12.07 -18.85 -11.32
CA GLY A 114 13.36 -18.78 -12.02
C GLY A 114 13.57 -19.91 -13.04
N ALA A 115 13.16 -21.13 -12.72
CA ALA A 115 13.22 -22.26 -13.67
C ALA A 115 12.32 -22.00 -14.90
N HIS A 116 11.09 -21.56 -14.69
CA HIS A 116 10.17 -21.21 -15.79
C HIS A 116 10.75 -20.11 -16.69
N ALA A 117 11.31 -19.06 -16.09
CA ALA A 117 11.97 -17.99 -16.85
C ALA A 117 13.17 -18.50 -17.67
N ALA A 118 13.95 -19.41 -17.13
CA ALA A 118 15.07 -20.03 -17.85
C ALA A 118 14.59 -20.87 -19.04
N ASP A 119 13.51 -21.64 -18.87
CA ASP A 119 12.90 -22.41 -19.96
C ASP A 119 12.35 -21.48 -21.06
N MET A 120 11.73 -20.37 -20.70
CA MET A 120 11.26 -19.36 -21.66
C MET A 120 12.44 -18.80 -22.50
N ILE A 121 13.56 -18.47 -21.87
CA ILE A 121 14.77 -18.00 -22.58
C ILE A 121 15.28 -19.08 -23.53
N LYS A 122 15.37 -20.31 -23.07
CA LYS A 122 15.81 -21.46 -23.88
C LYS A 122 14.93 -21.68 -25.12
N ASN A 123 13.64 -21.39 -24.97
CA ASN A 123 12.65 -21.53 -26.06
C ASN A 123 12.52 -20.25 -26.92
N ASN A 124 13.32 -19.21 -26.68
CA ASN A 124 13.24 -17.89 -27.32
C ASN A 124 11.88 -17.19 -27.13
N GLU A 125 11.23 -17.40 -25.99
CA GLU A 125 9.97 -16.79 -25.62
C GLU A 125 10.20 -15.47 -24.87
N PHE A 126 10.34 -14.38 -25.62
CA PHE A 126 10.60 -13.04 -25.08
C PHE A 126 9.33 -12.18 -25.05
N GLY A 127 9.39 -11.03 -24.35
CA GLY A 127 8.27 -10.09 -24.26
C GLY A 127 7.14 -10.56 -23.35
N LYS A 128 7.43 -11.48 -22.43
CA LYS A 128 6.48 -12.05 -21.49
C LYS A 128 6.93 -11.83 -20.03
N LEU A 129 5.99 -11.89 -19.11
CA LEU A 129 6.19 -11.83 -17.67
C LEU A 129 5.77 -13.17 -17.04
N VAL A 130 6.65 -13.77 -16.25
CA VAL A 130 6.30 -14.95 -15.44
C VAL A 130 5.39 -14.53 -14.30
N VAL A 131 4.24 -15.18 -14.17
CA VAL A 131 3.25 -14.89 -13.14
C VAL A 131 2.79 -16.17 -12.44
N VAL A 132 2.19 -15.99 -11.26
CA VAL A 132 1.51 -17.08 -10.54
C VAL A 132 0.01 -16.85 -10.65
N LYS A 133 -0.71 -17.76 -11.29
CA LYS A 133 -2.15 -17.72 -11.43
C LYS A 133 -2.76 -19.02 -10.89
N ASN A 134 -3.65 -18.91 -9.91
CA ASN A 134 -4.27 -20.07 -9.26
C ASN A 134 -3.25 -21.12 -8.76
N ASN A 135 -2.17 -20.67 -8.11
CA ASN A 135 -1.04 -21.51 -7.65
C ASN A 135 -0.22 -22.21 -8.76
N VAL A 136 -0.47 -21.90 -10.02
CA VAL A 136 0.29 -22.41 -11.17
C VAL A 136 1.19 -21.30 -11.68
N ILE A 137 2.44 -21.63 -11.97
CA ILE A 137 3.38 -20.72 -12.64
C ILE A 137 3.06 -20.76 -14.13
N THR A 138 2.87 -19.60 -14.71
CA THR A 138 2.58 -19.39 -16.13
C THR A 138 3.23 -18.09 -16.60
N ASP A 139 3.01 -17.70 -17.82
CA ASP A 139 3.47 -16.43 -18.37
C ASP A 139 2.31 -15.68 -19.03
N ILE A 140 2.45 -14.36 -19.09
CA ILE A 140 1.55 -13.45 -19.79
C ILE A 140 2.36 -12.48 -20.64
N PRO A 141 1.82 -11.93 -21.74
CA PRO A 141 2.45 -10.85 -22.48
C PRO A 141 2.72 -9.64 -21.57
N LEU A 142 3.87 -8.98 -21.74
CA LEU A 142 4.20 -7.76 -20.97
C LEU A 142 3.13 -6.66 -21.12
N ALA A 143 2.48 -6.59 -22.28
CA ALA A 143 1.39 -5.64 -22.54
C ALA A 143 0.14 -5.87 -21.65
N GLU A 144 -0.02 -7.07 -21.08
CA GLU A 144 -1.10 -7.43 -20.18
C GLU A 144 -0.71 -7.26 -18.70
N SER A 145 0.53 -6.82 -18.44
CA SER A 145 0.96 -6.52 -17.06
C SER A 145 0.15 -5.36 -16.51
N PRO A 146 -0.38 -5.47 -15.28
CA PRO A 146 -1.02 -4.32 -14.65
C PRO A 146 -0.02 -3.17 -14.55
N GLU A 147 -0.38 -2.00 -15.07
CA GLU A 147 0.39 -0.78 -14.88
C GLU A 147 0.42 -0.45 -13.36
N ASN A 148 1.61 -0.22 -12.84
CA ASN A 148 1.81 0.33 -11.50
C ASN A 148 1.48 1.81 -11.48
#